data_027ec51791849c3451ceefb84f45e5b3
#
_entry.id   027ec51791849c3451ceefb84f45e5b3
#
_cell.length_a   1.000
_cell.length_b   1.000
_cell.length_c   1.000
_cell.angle_alpha   90.00
_cell.angle_beta   90.00
_cell.angle_gamma   90.00
#
_symmetry.space_group_name_H-M   'P 1'
#
loop_
_entity.id
_entity.type
_entity.pdbx_description
1 polymer ?
#
loop_
_entity_poly.entity_id
_entity_poly.type
_entity_poly.pdbx_seq_one_letter_code
_entity_poly.pdbx_strand_id
1 'polypeptide(L)'
;MKTNRLLPLLFIFIFTSCAELMQLAEQTASSDRPLSSTEIIGGLKEALVVGVTNSSSILGATDGYYKDDLVKILLPPEADVIVKNIGKIPGGNQLIEDVLLKINRAAEDAVKDAKPIFVNSIKNMTITDAVGILKGGENAATNYLHKTTYDQLVELYRPKIKASVEKKLVGNVSTAQSWNTITKKWNDIAKSLVGQMAGFKTVDIELDEYLTHKALDGLFLKIADEEKLIRKDPLARASSLLKRVFGSLDT
;
A
#
# COMPACT_ATOMS: atom_id res chain seq x y z
N MET A 1 -41.02 -61.13 -49.56
CA MET A 1 -41.26 -60.43 -48.34
C MET A 1 -40.26 -59.31 -48.21
N LYS A 2 -40.69 -58.08 -48.43
CA LYS A 2 -39.85 -56.86 -48.38
C LYS A 2 -40.11 -56.21 -47.04
N THR A 3 -39.09 -56.15 -46.19
CA THR A 3 -39.15 -55.45 -44.90
C THR A 3 -38.54 -54.04 -45.10
N ASN A 4 -39.39 -53.02 -45.10
CA ASN A 4 -39.05 -51.60 -45.06
C ASN A 4 -38.55 -51.26 -43.64
N ARG A 5 -37.27 -50.84 -43.50
CA ARG A 5 -36.77 -50.19 -42.28
C ARG A 5 -36.91 -48.69 -42.47
N LEU A 6 -37.90 -48.11 -41.77
CA LEU A 6 -37.96 -46.67 -41.53
C LEU A 6 -36.85 -46.25 -40.57
N LEU A 7 -36.03 -45.34 -41.03
CA LEU A 7 -35.01 -44.65 -40.23
C LEU A 7 -35.68 -43.41 -39.61
N PRO A 8 -35.69 -43.25 -38.28
CA PRO A 8 -36.22 -42.00 -37.69
C PRO A 8 -35.19 -40.90 -37.85
N LEU A 9 -35.58 -39.84 -38.53
CA LEU A 9 -34.85 -38.58 -38.68
C LEU A 9 -34.84 -37.87 -37.31
N LEU A 10 -33.72 -37.90 -36.57
CA LEU A 10 -33.53 -37.20 -35.30
C LEU A 10 -33.35 -35.71 -35.59
N PHE A 11 -34.40 -34.92 -35.42
CA PHE A 11 -34.39 -33.47 -35.50
C PHE A 11 -33.72 -32.96 -34.22
N ILE A 12 -32.43 -32.62 -34.28
CA ILE A 12 -31.72 -31.92 -33.19
C ILE A 12 -32.17 -30.46 -33.26
N PHE A 13 -33.11 -30.09 -32.37
CA PHE A 13 -33.43 -28.70 -32.09
C PHE A 13 -32.27 -28.07 -31.35
N ILE A 14 -31.48 -27.29 -32.07
CA ILE A 14 -30.49 -26.41 -31.48
C ILE A 14 -31.24 -25.22 -30.86
N PHE A 15 -31.62 -25.34 -29.59
CA PHE A 15 -32.00 -24.19 -28.78
C PHE A 15 -30.75 -23.38 -28.49
N THR A 16 -30.27 -22.57 -29.43
CA THR A 16 -29.36 -21.48 -29.13
C THR A 16 -30.11 -20.51 -28.27
N SER A 17 -29.73 -20.50 -27.01
CA SER A 17 -30.32 -19.72 -25.94
C SER A 17 -30.27 -18.22 -26.29
N CYS A 18 -31.45 -17.61 -26.52
CA CYS A 18 -31.62 -16.15 -26.63
C CYS A 18 -31.04 -15.40 -25.41
N ALA A 19 -30.78 -16.09 -24.29
CA ALA A 19 -30.17 -15.54 -23.09
C ALA A 19 -28.69 -15.15 -23.31
N GLU A 20 -27.91 -15.94 -24.06
CA GLU A 20 -26.51 -15.60 -24.36
C GLU A 20 -26.41 -14.41 -25.33
N LEU A 21 -27.32 -14.31 -26.28
CA LEU A 21 -27.39 -13.16 -27.21
C LEU A 21 -27.83 -11.88 -26.48
N MET A 22 -28.75 -11.98 -25.50
CA MET A 22 -29.16 -10.86 -24.67
C MET A 22 -28.01 -10.40 -23.71
N GLN A 23 -27.25 -11.33 -23.11
CA GLN A 23 -26.09 -10.97 -22.29
C GLN A 23 -24.99 -10.31 -23.12
N LEU A 24 -24.75 -10.76 -24.36
CA LEU A 24 -23.79 -10.13 -25.26
C LEU A 24 -24.28 -8.74 -25.71
N ALA A 25 -25.57 -8.58 -25.98
CA ALA A 25 -26.16 -7.29 -26.32
C ALA A 25 -26.18 -6.31 -25.16
N GLU A 26 -26.43 -6.76 -23.92
CA GLU A 26 -26.30 -5.94 -22.72
C GLU A 26 -24.85 -5.54 -22.44
N GLN A 27 -23.88 -6.41 -22.66
CA GLN A 27 -22.46 -6.08 -22.55
C GLN A 27 -22.01 -5.04 -23.59
N THR A 28 -22.44 -5.15 -24.83
CA THR A 28 -22.12 -4.18 -25.90
C THR A 28 -22.87 -2.87 -25.74
N ALA A 29 -24.16 -2.89 -25.37
CA ALA A 29 -24.94 -1.67 -25.11
C ALA A 29 -24.47 -0.91 -23.86
N SER A 30 -23.84 -1.59 -22.89
CA SER A 30 -23.30 -0.94 -21.71
C SER A 30 -21.97 -0.22 -21.96
N SER A 31 -21.22 -0.55 -23.02
CA SER A 31 -19.94 0.09 -23.35
C SER A 31 -20.07 1.47 -23.97
N ASP A 32 -21.17 1.75 -24.69
CA ASP A 32 -21.33 2.99 -25.46
C ASP A 32 -22.07 4.13 -24.72
N ARG A 33 -22.63 3.85 -23.54
CA ARG A 33 -23.28 4.93 -22.77
C ARG A 33 -22.24 5.76 -21.99
N PRO A 34 -22.45 7.08 -21.82
CA PRO A 34 -21.57 7.90 -20.97
C PRO A 34 -21.46 7.35 -19.55
N LEU A 35 -20.27 7.45 -18.96
CA LEU A 35 -20.04 7.08 -17.57
C LEU A 35 -20.85 7.99 -16.63
N SER A 36 -21.59 7.40 -15.71
CA SER A 36 -22.22 8.14 -14.62
C SER A 36 -21.21 8.51 -13.54
N SER A 37 -21.47 9.60 -12.81
CA SER A 37 -20.62 9.97 -11.65
C SER A 37 -20.50 8.83 -10.62
N THR A 38 -21.57 8.06 -10.42
CA THR A 38 -21.57 6.91 -9.50
C THR A 38 -20.63 5.80 -9.99
N GLU A 39 -20.59 5.51 -11.29
CA GLU A 39 -19.65 4.53 -11.86
C GLU A 39 -18.21 5.02 -11.73
N ILE A 40 -17.95 6.29 -12.01
CA ILE A 40 -16.63 6.88 -11.87
C ILE A 40 -16.16 6.80 -10.40
N ILE A 41 -17.00 7.20 -9.45
CA ILE A 41 -16.71 7.10 -8.01
C ILE A 41 -16.43 5.65 -7.61
N GLY A 42 -17.28 4.72 -8.07
CA GLY A 42 -17.09 3.29 -7.82
C GLY A 42 -15.76 2.78 -8.35
N GLY A 43 -15.42 3.09 -9.61
CA GLY A 43 -14.17 2.68 -10.23
C GLY A 43 -12.92 3.28 -9.56
N LEU A 44 -12.96 4.56 -9.17
CA LEU A 44 -11.88 5.20 -8.43
C LEU A 44 -11.67 4.54 -7.05
N LYS A 45 -12.74 4.29 -6.31
CA LYS A 45 -12.67 3.58 -5.02
C LYS A 45 -12.15 2.16 -5.18
N GLU A 46 -12.62 1.44 -6.20
CA GLU A 46 -12.16 0.08 -6.49
C GLU A 46 -10.68 0.05 -6.83
N ALA A 47 -10.20 0.97 -7.68
CA ALA A 47 -8.78 1.09 -8.00
C ALA A 47 -7.92 1.31 -6.75
N LEU A 48 -8.37 2.20 -5.85
CA LEU A 48 -7.70 2.43 -4.57
C LEU A 48 -7.71 1.18 -3.67
N VAL A 49 -8.81 0.43 -3.60
CA VAL A 49 -8.91 -0.81 -2.82
C VAL A 49 -7.97 -1.89 -3.40
N VAL A 50 -7.91 -2.02 -4.73
CA VAL A 50 -6.95 -2.91 -5.40
C VAL A 50 -5.53 -2.48 -5.09
N GLY A 51 -5.22 -1.19 -5.24
CA GLY A 51 -3.92 -0.62 -4.93
C GLY A 51 -3.48 -0.90 -3.50
N VAL A 52 -4.34 -0.63 -2.52
CA VAL A 52 -4.06 -0.93 -1.09
C VAL A 52 -3.84 -2.43 -0.87
N THR A 53 -4.64 -3.27 -1.51
CA THR A 53 -4.54 -4.73 -1.34
C THR A 53 -3.20 -5.26 -1.86
N ASN A 54 -2.83 -4.88 -3.07
CA ASN A 54 -1.58 -5.30 -3.69
C ASN A 54 -0.37 -4.73 -2.94
N SER A 55 -0.39 -3.42 -2.67
CA SER A 55 0.68 -2.73 -1.96
C SER A 55 0.90 -3.29 -0.55
N SER A 56 -0.18 -3.55 0.20
CA SER A 56 -0.07 -4.18 1.53
C SER A 56 0.49 -5.60 1.47
N SER A 57 0.18 -6.35 0.40
CA SER A 57 0.72 -7.70 0.18
C SER A 57 2.23 -7.66 -0.11
N ILE A 58 2.65 -6.75 -1.00
CA ILE A 58 4.06 -6.57 -1.39
C ILE A 58 4.87 -6.10 -0.19
N LEU A 59 4.43 -5.04 0.47
CA LEU A 59 5.14 -4.44 1.59
C LEU A 59 5.10 -5.30 2.86
N GLY A 60 4.06 -6.13 3.04
CA GLY A 60 3.94 -7.06 4.17
C GLY A 60 4.71 -8.36 4.01
N ALA A 61 5.32 -8.60 2.86
CA ALA A 61 6.24 -9.72 2.66
C ALA A 61 7.59 -9.43 3.36
N THR A 62 8.35 -10.48 3.64
CA THR A 62 9.73 -10.34 4.13
C THR A 62 10.55 -9.57 3.09
N ASP A 63 11.28 -8.56 3.53
CA ASP A 63 12.06 -7.66 2.68
C ASP A 63 11.22 -6.68 1.82
N GLY A 64 9.91 -6.59 2.04
CA GLY A 64 9.03 -5.69 1.30
C GLY A 64 9.34 -4.21 1.50
N TYR A 65 9.75 -3.83 2.72
CA TYR A 65 10.34 -2.52 2.99
C TYR A 65 11.86 -2.56 2.93
N TYR A 66 12.49 -3.57 3.55
CA TYR A 66 13.93 -3.57 3.78
C TYR A 66 14.79 -3.61 2.50
N LYS A 67 14.36 -4.34 1.47
CA LYS A 67 15.10 -4.47 0.21
C LYS A 67 14.57 -3.61 -0.95
N ASP A 68 13.56 -2.82 -0.72
CA ASP A 68 13.06 -1.88 -1.72
C ASP A 68 13.57 -0.47 -1.40
N ASP A 69 14.55 -0.01 -2.16
CA ASP A 69 15.23 1.28 -1.92
C ASP A 69 14.29 2.49 -1.97
N LEU A 70 13.11 2.37 -2.62
CA LEU A 70 12.11 3.44 -2.70
C LEU A 70 11.31 3.62 -1.41
N VAL A 71 11.15 2.55 -0.64
CA VAL A 71 10.32 2.54 0.57
C VAL A 71 11.07 2.12 1.82
N LYS A 72 12.34 1.70 1.69
CA LYS A 72 13.19 1.33 2.82
C LYS A 72 13.24 2.46 3.85
N ILE A 73 12.84 2.13 5.07
CA ILE A 73 12.82 3.09 6.16
C ILE A 73 14.23 3.18 6.75
N LEU A 74 14.81 4.36 6.64
CA LEU A 74 16.09 4.69 7.25
C LEU A 74 15.89 5.15 8.70
N LEU A 75 16.97 5.36 9.44
CA LEU A 75 16.89 5.99 10.75
C LEU A 75 16.39 7.44 10.62
N PRO A 76 15.75 7.97 11.68
CA PRO A 76 15.37 9.38 11.71
C PRO A 76 16.59 10.29 11.44
N PRO A 77 16.43 11.40 10.71
CA PRO A 77 17.53 12.33 10.41
C PRO A 77 18.26 12.83 11.65
N GLU A 78 17.58 12.95 12.78
CA GLU A 78 18.15 13.32 14.07
C GLU A 78 19.18 12.29 14.60
N ALA A 79 19.05 11.04 14.14
CA ALA A 79 20.00 9.97 14.44
C ALA A 79 21.27 10.00 13.57
N ASP A 80 21.35 10.87 12.56
CA ASP A 80 22.55 11.03 11.70
C ASP A 80 23.82 11.26 12.50
N VAL A 81 23.71 11.98 13.59
CA VAL A 81 24.84 12.22 14.50
C VAL A 81 25.33 10.92 15.15
N ILE A 82 24.40 10.00 15.44
CA ILE A 82 24.75 8.66 15.94
C ILE A 82 25.46 7.89 14.83
N VAL A 83 24.87 7.82 13.64
CA VAL A 83 25.40 7.07 12.48
C VAL A 83 26.82 7.53 12.14
N LYS A 84 27.06 8.85 12.08
CA LYS A 84 28.38 9.43 11.78
C LYS A 84 29.48 9.11 12.82
N ASN A 85 29.09 8.85 14.05
CA ASN A 85 30.04 8.62 15.16
C ASN A 85 30.06 7.18 15.64
N ILE A 86 29.08 6.34 15.25
CA ILE A 86 28.92 4.99 15.79
C ILE A 86 30.09 4.06 15.45
N GLY A 87 30.79 4.29 14.34
CA GLY A 87 31.99 3.54 13.98
C GLY A 87 33.16 3.70 14.96
N LYS A 88 33.10 4.71 15.84
CA LYS A 88 34.07 4.90 16.95
C LYS A 88 33.78 3.99 18.15
N ILE A 89 32.61 3.32 18.14
CA ILE A 89 32.19 2.42 19.22
C ILE A 89 32.33 0.98 18.71
N PRO A 90 33.04 0.09 19.46
CA PRO A 90 33.15 -1.32 19.08
C PRO A 90 31.77 -1.96 18.87
N GLY A 91 31.55 -2.60 17.72
CA GLY A 91 30.28 -3.20 17.35
C GLY A 91 29.17 -2.21 16.94
N GLY A 92 29.46 -0.92 16.86
CA GLY A 92 28.46 0.13 16.60
C GLY A 92 27.80 0.00 15.23
N ASN A 93 28.56 -0.29 14.17
CA ASN A 93 28.01 -0.48 12.84
C ASN A 93 27.00 -1.63 12.78
N GLN A 94 27.32 -2.77 13.45
CA GLN A 94 26.40 -3.90 13.53
C GLN A 94 25.10 -3.53 14.26
N LEU A 95 25.19 -2.69 15.27
CA LEU A 95 24.02 -2.23 16.02
C LEU A 95 23.10 -1.35 15.14
N ILE A 96 23.66 -0.49 14.29
CA ILE A 96 22.87 0.30 13.31
C ILE A 96 22.17 -0.61 12.32
N GLU A 97 22.88 -1.56 11.72
CA GLU A 97 22.29 -2.51 10.76
C GLU A 97 21.16 -3.34 11.41
N ASP A 98 21.35 -3.78 12.65
CA ASP A 98 20.32 -4.47 13.42
C ASP A 98 19.08 -3.61 13.65
N VAL A 99 19.26 -2.34 13.98
CA VAL A 99 18.13 -1.41 14.18
C VAL A 99 17.42 -1.15 12.87
N LEU A 100 18.16 -0.89 11.77
CA LEU A 100 17.58 -0.70 10.44
C LEU A 100 16.75 -1.91 10.00
N LEU A 101 17.28 -3.11 10.16
CA LEU A 101 16.55 -4.32 9.85
C LEU A 101 15.26 -4.42 10.67
N LYS A 102 15.34 -4.22 11.98
CA LYS A 102 14.18 -4.33 12.89
C LYS A 102 13.11 -3.28 12.61
N ILE A 103 13.49 -2.05 12.27
CA ILE A 103 12.59 -0.97 11.89
C ILE A 103 11.76 -1.40 10.68
N ASN A 104 12.40 -1.90 9.62
CA ASN A 104 11.72 -2.33 8.42
C ASN A 104 10.86 -3.58 8.67
N ARG A 105 11.30 -4.53 9.49
CA ARG A 105 10.47 -5.68 9.91
C ARG A 105 9.24 -5.25 10.69
N ALA A 106 9.32 -4.22 11.51
CA ALA A 106 8.16 -3.68 12.22
C ALA A 106 7.15 -3.05 11.26
N ALA A 107 7.62 -2.33 10.23
CA ALA A 107 6.75 -1.80 9.17
C ALA A 107 6.10 -2.91 8.34
N GLU A 108 6.87 -3.95 7.95
CA GLU A 108 6.36 -5.14 7.23
C GLU A 108 5.33 -5.93 8.05
N ASP A 109 5.48 -6.00 9.37
CA ASP A 109 4.49 -6.63 10.25
C ASP A 109 3.23 -5.77 10.35
N ALA A 110 3.38 -4.48 10.60
CA ALA A 110 2.27 -3.56 10.82
C ALA A 110 1.42 -3.33 9.56
N VAL A 111 2.01 -3.32 8.35
CA VAL A 111 1.29 -3.04 7.11
C VAL A 111 0.19 -4.07 6.81
N LYS A 112 0.29 -5.27 7.37
CA LYS A 112 -0.76 -6.30 7.30
C LYS A 112 -2.07 -5.82 7.93
N ASP A 113 -1.98 -5.00 8.97
CA ASP A 113 -3.12 -4.39 9.64
C ASP A 113 -3.60 -3.07 8.99
N ALA A 114 -2.84 -2.51 8.04
CA ALA A 114 -3.21 -1.29 7.34
C ALA A 114 -4.40 -1.48 6.38
N LYS A 115 -4.45 -2.62 5.67
CA LYS A 115 -5.48 -2.89 4.65
C LYS A 115 -6.90 -2.63 5.13
N PRO A 116 -7.42 -3.19 6.25
CA PRO A 116 -8.78 -2.94 6.68
C PRO A 116 -9.02 -1.47 7.03
N ILE A 117 -8.03 -0.75 7.57
CA ILE A 117 -8.11 0.67 7.90
C ILE A 117 -8.29 1.49 6.62
N PHE A 118 -7.43 1.28 5.62
CA PHE A 118 -7.49 1.95 4.32
C PHE A 118 -8.79 1.65 3.58
N VAL A 119 -9.19 0.37 3.50
CA VAL A 119 -10.43 -0.04 2.82
C VAL A 119 -11.65 0.64 3.45
N ASN A 120 -11.70 0.74 4.79
CA ASN A 120 -12.78 1.45 5.47
C ASN A 120 -12.76 2.95 5.15
N SER A 121 -11.60 3.59 5.18
CA SER A 121 -11.44 5.00 4.82
C SER A 121 -11.86 5.28 3.38
N ILE A 122 -11.44 4.44 2.42
CA ILE A 122 -11.83 4.55 1.00
C ILE A 122 -13.34 4.41 0.83
N LYS A 123 -13.98 3.44 1.48
CA LYS A 123 -15.44 3.24 1.40
C LYS A 123 -16.21 4.46 1.87
N ASN A 124 -15.76 5.08 2.96
CA ASN A 124 -16.42 6.24 3.57
C ASN A 124 -16.02 7.58 2.93
N MET A 125 -14.99 7.59 2.07
CA MET A 125 -14.51 8.79 1.40
C MET A 125 -15.58 9.37 0.46
N THR A 126 -15.84 10.66 0.56
CA THR A 126 -16.70 11.40 -0.36
C THR A 126 -15.86 11.96 -1.50
N ILE A 127 -16.23 11.62 -2.73
CA ILE A 127 -15.57 12.14 -3.93
C ILE A 127 -16.50 13.17 -4.56
N THR A 128 -16.14 14.44 -4.48
CA THR A 128 -16.95 15.57 -4.99
C THR A 128 -16.65 15.88 -6.46
N ASP A 129 -15.44 15.64 -6.92
CA ASP A 129 -15.01 15.85 -8.30
C ASP A 129 -14.44 14.56 -8.91
N ALA A 130 -15.33 13.58 -9.11
CA ALA A 130 -14.93 12.27 -9.63
C ALA A 130 -14.38 12.37 -11.08
N VAL A 131 -14.95 13.26 -11.90
CA VAL A 131 -14.52 13.44 -13.30
C VAL A 131 -13.14 14.10 -13.34
N GLY A 132 -12.91 15.13 -12.51
CA GLY A 132 -11.62 15.80 -12.41
C GLY A 132 -10.52 14.85 -11.91
N ILE A 133 -10.84 13.98 -10.96
CA ILE A 133 -9.90 12.96 -10.47
C ILE A 133 -9.63 11.91 -11.57
N LEU A 134 -10.66 11.41 -12.24
CA LEU A 134 -10.49 10.40 -13.31
C LEU A 134 -9.62 10.93 -14.44
N LYS A 135 -9.88 12.16 -14.92
CA LYS A 135 -9.13 12.83 -15.98
C LYS A 135 -7.83 13.50 -15.51
N GLY A 136 -7.57 13.44 -14.21
CA GLY A 136 -6.37 14.01 -13.60
C GLY A 136 -5.10 13.23 -13.92
N GLY A 137 -3.99 13.62 -13.27
CA GLY A 137 -2.69 12.95 -13.43
C GLY A 137 -2.69 11.49 -12.97
N GLU A 138 -1.56 10.83 -13.17
CA GLU A 138 -1.37 9.38 -12.95
C GLU A 138 -1.72 8.91 -11.53
N ASN A 139 -1.65 9.81 -10.54
CA ASN A 139 -1.85 9.50 -9.11
C ASN A 139 -2.98 10.35 -8.50
N ALA A 140 -3.94 10.82 -9.31
CA ALA A 140 -4.95 11.78 -8.85
C ALA A 140 -5.86 11.20 -7.75
N ALA A 141 -6.26 9.93 -7.84
CA ALA A 141 -7.08 9.29 -6.81
C ALA A 141 -6.29 9.01 -5.53
N THR A 142 -5.03 8.58 -5.64
CA THR A 142 -4.12 8.39 -4.50
C THR A 142 -3.84 9.71 -3.79
N ASN A 143 -3.58 10.78 -4.52
CA ASN A 143 -3.38 12.11 -3.94
C ASN A 143 -4.64 12.62 -3.23
N TYR A 144 -5.82 12.35 -3.79
CA TYR A 144 -7.09 12.70 -3.15
C TYR A 144 -7.29 11.90 -1.86
N LEU A 145 -7.03 10.59 -1.88
CA LEU A 145 -7.07 9.74 -0.69
C LEU A 145 -6.10 10.26 0.38
N HIS A 146 -4.86 10.54 0.02
CA HIS A 146 -3.86 11.09 0.94
C HIS A 146 -4.36 12.39 1.57
N LYS A 147 -4.75 13.37 0.74
CA LYS A 147 -5.20 14.69 1.21
C LYS A 147 -6.39 14.62 2.18
N THR A 148 -7.32 13.68 1.95
CA THR A 148 -8.58 13.62 2.71
C THR A 148 -8.54 12.69 3.90
N THR A 149 -7.56 11.78 3.99
CA THR A 149 -7.58 10.72 5.01
C THR A 149 -6.27 10.54 5.75
N TYR A 150 -5.18 11.24 5.37
CA TYR A 150 -3.85 10.97 5.92
C TYR A 150 -3.80 11.08 7.45
N ASP A 151 -4.29 12.18 8.02
CA ASP A 151 -4.25 12.39 9.47
C ASP A 151 -5.04 11.31 10.22
N GLN A 152 -6.23 10.95 9.71
CA GLN A 152 -7.02 9.85 10.27
C GLN A 152 -6.30 8.51 10.17
N LEU A 153 -5.61 8.26 9.04
CA LEU A 153 -4.83 7.05 8.85
C LEU A 153 -3.64 6.98 9.81
N VAL A 154 -2.97 8.10 10.08
CA VAL A 154 -1.91 8.19 11.09
C VAL A 154 -2.44 7.78 12.47
N GLU A 155 -3.55 8.36 12.91
CA GLU A 155 -4.16 8.04 14.20
C GLU A 155 -4.55 6.56 14.33
N LEU A 156 -5.16 5.99 13.29
CA LEU A 156 -5.61 4.60 13.28
C LEU A 156 -4.45 3.59 13.14
N TYR A 157 -3.38 3.98 12.45
CA TYR A 157 -2.27 3.09 12.15
C TYR A 157 -1.16 3.12 13.20
N ARG A 158 -0.91 4.25 13.87
CA ARG A 158 0.12 4.39 14.92
C ARG A 158 0.05 3.30 16.01
N PRO A 159 -1.14 2.91 16.55
CA PRO A 159 -1.21 1.81 17.51
C PRO A 159 -0.73 0.47 16.95
N LYS A 160 -0.89 0.22 15.64
CA LYS A 160 -0.41 -1.01 14.98
C LYS A 160 1.11 -0.99 14.85
N ILE A 161 1.68 0.12 14.42
CA ILE A 161 3.12 0.34 14.41
C ILE A 161 3.70 0.15 15.82
N LYS A 162 3.11 0.79 16.84
CA LYS A 162 3.54 0.66 18.23
C LYS A 162 3.55 -0.81 18.68
N ALA A 163 2.48 -1.53 18.42
CA ALA A 163 2.43 -2.96 18.73
C ALA A 163 3.53 -3.77 18.00
N SER A 164 3.84 -3.42 16.75
CA SER A 164 4.86 -4.11 15.95
C SER A 164 6.28 -3.82 16.42
N VAL A 165 6.60 -2.58 16.81
CA VAL A 165 7.94 -2.25 17.33
C VAL A 165 8.22 -2.87 18.70
N GLU A 166 7.19 -3.25 19.44
CA GLU A 166 7.31 -3.96 20.72
C GLU A 166 7.51 -5.47 20.54
N LYS A 167 7.18 -6.04 19.37
CA LYS A 167 7.40 -7.46 19.07
C LYS A 167 8.89 -7.78 18.88
N LYS A 168 9.26 -9.01 19.19
CA LYS A 168 10.59 -9.56 18.93
C LYS A 168 10.62 -10.21 17.54
N LEU A 169 10.52 -9.40 16.49
CA LEU A 169 10.46 -9.87 15.10
C LEU A 169 11.81 -10.37 14.56
N VAL A 170 12.89 -9.88 15.14
CA VAL A 170 14.27 -10.26 14.79
C VAL A 170 15.07 -10.50 16.07
N GLY A 171 15.47 -11.75 16.30
CA GLY A 171 16.19 -12.16 17.50
C GLY A 171 15.36 -12.03 18.79
N ASN A 172 16.02 -11.81 19.92
CA ASN A 172 15.41 -11.84 21.25
C ASN A 172 15.06 -10.45 21.81
N VAL A 173 15.30 -9.38 21.04
CA VAL A 173 15.13 -7.99 21.48
C VAL A 173 14.20 -7.28 20.50
N SER A 174 13.23 -6.53 21.03
CA SER A 174 12.29 -5.78 20.18
C SER A 174 12.97 -4.58 19.50
N THR A 175 12.29 -4.04 18.46
CA THR A 175 12.73 -2.82 17.77
C THR A 175 12.84 -1.64 18.76
N ALA A 176 11.81 -1.47 19.59
CA ALA A 176 11.77 -0.41 20.61
C ALA A 176 12.92 -0.52 21.59
N GLN A 177 13.21 -1.73 22.09
CA GLN A 177 14.36 -1.96 22.99
C GLN A 177 15.71 -1.66 22.32
N SER A 178 15.88 -2.05 21.06
CA SER A 178 17.10 -1.77 20.29
C SER A 178 17.30 -0.28 20.06
N TRP A 179 16.23 0.43 19.67
CA TRP A 179 16.23 1.89 19.52
C TRP A 179 16.58 2.61 20.82
N ASN A 180 15.90 2.27 21.92
CA ASN A 180 16.14 2.87 23.22
C ASN A 180 17.57 2.61 23.70
N THR A 181 18.14 1.45 23.40
CA THR A 181 19.53 1.13 23.79
C THR A 181 20.53 2.03 23.06
N ILE A 182 20.35 2.23 21.74
CA ILE A 182 21.27 3.05 20.96
C ILE A 182 21.15 4.53 21.31
N THR A 183 19.91 5.03 21.43
CA THR A 183 19.66 6.45 21.76
C THR A 183 20.11 6.78 23.17
N LYS A 184 19.89 5.88 24.15
CA LYS A 184 20.40 6.07 25.52
C LYS A 184 21.91 6.15 25.56
N LYS A 185 22.61 5.18 24.95
CA LYS A 185 24.09 5.19 24.89
C LYS A 185 24.61 6.47 24.24
N TRP A 186 23.97 6.91 23.17
CA TRP A 186 24.34 8.16 22.52
C TRP A 186 24.10 9.37 23.45
N ASN A 187 22.90 9.45 24.03
CA ASN A 187 22.51 10.57 24.89
C ASN A 187 23.39 10.68 26.14
N ASP A 188 23.87 9.55 26.68
CA ASP A 188 24.85 9.55 27.78
C ASP A 188 26.20 10.18 27.33
N ILE A 189 26.64 9.88 26.09
CA ILE A 189 27.83 10.51 25.50
C ILE A 189 27.57 12.00 25.23
N ALA A 190 26.45 12.36 24.61
CA ALA A 190 26.12 13.75 24.28
C ALA A 190 25.99 14.64 25.51
N LYS A 191 25.51 14.10 26.63
CA LYS A 191 25.39 14.80 27.92
C LYS A 191 26.70 14.88 28.71
N SER A 192 27.73 14.12 28.33
CA SER A 192 29.05 14.17 28.99
C SER A 192 29.74 15.51 28.70
N LEU A 193 30.72 15.88 29.52
CA LEU A 193 31.52 17.09 29.31
C LEU A 193 32.16 17.11 27.91
N VAL A 194 32.70 15.97 27.47
CA VAL A 194 33.32 15.82 26.14
C VAL A 194 32.27 15.98 25.01
N GLY A 195 31.08 15.40 25.15
CA GLY A 195 30.01 15.50 24.19
C GLY A 195 29.51 16.94 24.07
N GLN A 196 29.33 17.64 25.18
CA GLN A 196 28.93 19.05 25.19
C GLN A 196 30.00 19.95 24.53
N MET A 197 31.25 19.74 24.81
CA MET A 197 32.39 20.46 24.18
C MET A 197 32.46 20.16 22.66
N ALA A 198 32.09 18.95 22.22
CA ALA A 198 32.02 18.55 20.81
C ALA A 198 30.74 19.02 20.11
N GLY A 199 29.83 19.68 20.81
CA GLY A 199 28.56 20.16 20.28
C GLY A 199 27.54 19.04 19.93
N PHE A 200 27.66 17.88 20.58
CA PHE A 200 26.75 16.78 20.36
C PHE A 200 25.36 17.07 20.95
N LYS A 201 24.31 16.77 20.16
CA LYS A 201 22.92 16.91 20.61
C LYS A 201 22.34 15.56 20.96
N THR A 202 21.42 15.54 21.92
CA THR A 202 20.63 14.36 22.25
C THR A 202 19.66 14.02 21.13
N VAL A 203 19.32 12.75 21.02
CA VAL A 203 18.27 12.24 20.13
C VAL A 203 17.08 11.84 21.00
N ASP A 204 15.96 12.53 20.79
CA ASP A 204 14.72 12.32 21.54
C ASP A 204 13.55 12.30 20.55
N ILE A 205 13.31 11.11 19.97
CA ILE A 205 12.30 10.88 18.93
C ILE A 205 11.47 9.67 19.31
N GLU A 206 10.15 9.83 19.24
CA GLU A 206 9.22 8.72 19.35
C GLU A 206 9.28 7.88 18.07
N LEU A 207 9.88 6.70 18.20
CA LEU A 207 10.12 5.81 17.06
C LEU A 207 8.81 5.38 16.37
N ASP A 208 7.75 5.11 17.13
CA ASP A 208 6.46 4.72 16.60
C ASP A 208 5.80 5.82 15.77
N GLU A 209 5.93 7.08 16.14
CA GLU A 209 5.44 8.21 15.36
C GLU A 209 6.20 8.34 14.03
N TYR A 210 7.53 8.38 14.11
CA TYR A 210 8.38 8.44 12.90
C TYR A 210 8.07 7.28 11.94
N LEU A 211 8.00 6.05 12.46
CA LEU A 211 7.72 4.87 11.66
C LEU A 211 6.31 4.89 11.06
N THR A 212 5.33 5.43 11.77
CA THR A 212 3.96 5.54 11.26
C THR A 212 3.95 6.37 9.98
N HIS A 213 4.56 7.54 10.00
CA HIS A 213 4.65 8.40 8.84
C HIS A 213 5.42 7.72 7.70
N LYS A 214 6.59 7.15 7.97
CA LYS A 214 7.41 6.50 6.94
C LYS A 214 6.75 5.26 6.32
N ALA A 215 6.09 4.45 7.14
CA ALA A 215 5.37 3.28 6.65
C ALA A 215 4.15 3.68 5.80
N LEU A 216 3.42 4.74 6.18
CA LEU A 216 2.33 5.28 5.38
C LEU A 216 2.84 5.90 4.08
N ASP A 217 3.92 6.70 4.11
CA ASP A 217 4.54 7.28 2.91
C ASP A 217 4.89 6.18 1.90
N GLY A 218 5.53 5.10 2.36
CA GLY A 218 5.86 3.95 1.51
C GLY A 218 4.62 3.23 0.96
N LEU A 219 3.59 3.07 1.78
CA LEU A 219 2.33 2.45 1.33
C LEU A 219 1.62 3.33 0.29
N PHE A 220 1.53 4.65 0.49
CA PHE A 220 0.97 5.58 -0.49
C PHE A 220 1.75 5.59 -1.80
N LEU A 221 3.08 5.49 -1.74
CA LEU A 221 3.91 5.39 -2.94
C LEU A 221 3.53 4.14 -3.76
N LYS A 222 3.40 2.99 -3.12
CA LYS A 222 3.01 1.74 -3.81
C LYS A 222 1.56 1.77 -4.31
N ILE A 223 0.63 2.41 -3.59
CA ILE A 223 -0.75 2.63 -4.06
C ILE A 223 -0.75 3.50 -5.31
N ALA A 224 0.09 4.53 -5.36
CA ALA A 224 0.23 5.40 -6.54
C ALA A 224 0.78 4.64 -7.76
N ASP A 225 1.75 3.74 -7.55
CA ASP A 225 2.26 2.87 -8.61
C ASP A 225 1.16 1.94 -9.16
N GLU A 226 0.33 1.38 -8.29
CA GLU A 226 -0.81 0.54 -8.68
C GLU A 226 -1.89 1.35 -9.42
N GLU A 227 -2.21 2.57 -8.97
CA GLU A 227 -3.13 3.46 -9.68
C GLU A 227 -2.62 3.77 -11.08
N LYS A 228 -1.35 4.12 -11.19
CA LYS A 228 -0.69 4.38 -12.47
C LYS A 228 -0.76 3.17 -13.40
N LEU A 229 -0.55 1.96 -12.86
CA LEU A 229 -0.65 0.72 -13.61
C LEU A 229 -2.08 0.50 -14.13
N ILE A 230 -3.11 0.65 -13.27
CA ILE A 230 -4.52 0.52 -13.66
C ILE A 230 -4.91 1.55 -14.74
N ARG A 231 -4.38 2.78 -14.65
CA ARG A 231 -4.64 3.82 -15.65
C ARG A 231 -4.05 3.49 -17.01
N LYS A 232 -2.87 2.91 -17.07
CA LYS A 232 -2.10 2.72 -18.32
C LYS A 232 -2.22 1.33 -18.92
N ASP A 233 -2.38 0.30 -18.12
CA ASP A 233 -2.39 -1.08 -18.57
C ASP A 233 -3.78 -1.71 -18.46
N PRO A 234 -4.45 -1.98 -19.59
CA PRO A 234 -5.75 -2.67 -19.60
C PRO A 234 -5.72 -4.04 -18.89
N LEU A 235 -4.56 -4.73 -18.85
CA LEU A 235 -4.41 -6.04 -18.18
C LEU A 235 -4.46 -5.92 -16.66
N ALA A 236 -4.09 -4.78 -16.11
CA ALA A 236 -4.17 -4.51 -14.67
C ALA A 236 -5.61 -4.25 -14.17
N ARG A 237 -6.56 -4.04 -15.08
CA ARG A 237 -7.97 -3.76 -14.78
C ARG A 237 -8.74 -5.05 -14.53
N ALA A 238 -8.66 -5.56 -13.30
CA ALA A 238 -9.17 -6.88 -12.92
C ALA A 238 -10.70 -7.02 -13.03
N SER A 239 -11.47 -5.93 -12.92
CA SER A 239 -12.94 -5.96 -12.97
C SER A 239 -13.53 -5.30 -14.20
N SER A 240 -14.81 -5.59 -14.49
CA SER A 240 -15.57 -4.91 -15.55
C SER A 240 -15.72 -3.41 -15.28
N LEU A 241 -15.86 -3.01 -14.01
CA LEU A 241 -15.96 -1.60 -13.64
C LEU A 241 -14.66 -0.86 -13.90
N LEU A 242 -13.51 -1.43 -13.49
CA LEU A 242 -12.18 -0.85 -13.77
C LEU A 242 -11.93 -0.74 -15.28
N LYS A 243 -12.24 -1.79 -16.06
CA LYS A 243 -12.12 -1.77 -17.51
C LYS A 243 -12.97 -0.67 -18.14
N ARG A 244 -14.22 -0.49 -17.66
CA ARG A 244 -15.14 0.52 -18.19
C ARG A 244 -14.69 1.93 -17.81
N VAL A 245 -14.36 2.18 -16.53
CA VAL A 245 -14.00 3.52 -16.02
C VAL A 245 -12.65 3.97 -16.58
N PHE A 246 -11.62 3.15 -16.43
CA PHE A 246 -10.27 3.52 -16.88
C PHE A 246 -10.05 3.28 -18.37
N GLY A 247 -10.83 2.40 -19.01
CA GLY A 247 -10.85 2.24 -20.47
C GLY A 247 -11.33 3.48 -21.21
N SER A 248 -12.12 4.34 -20.54
CA SER A 248 -12.50 5.65 -21.10
C SER A 248 -11.32 6.63 -21.24
N LEU A 249 -10.15 6.29 -20.75
CA LEU A 249 -8.92 7.07 -20.87
C LEU A 249 -8.01 6.59 -22.01
N ASP A 250 -8.33 5.46 -22.65
CA ASP A 250 -7.50 4.79 -23.66
C ASP A 250 -7.69 5.41 -25.09
N THR A 251 -8.06 6.67 -25.19
CA THR A 251 -8.32 7.37 -26.48
C THR A 251 -7.06 8.04 -27.03
#